data_25878392a76c727e5b541ddd9fb5b833
#
_entry.id   25878392a76c727e5b541ddd9fb5b833
#
_cell.length_a   1.000
_cell.length_b   1.000
_cell.length_c   1.000
_cell.angle_alpha   90.00
_cell.angle_beta   90.00
_cell.angle_gamma   90.00
#
_symmetry.space_group_name_H-M   'P 1'
#
loop_
_entity.id
_entity.type
_entity.pdbx_description
1 polymer ?
#
loop_
_entity_poly.entity_id
_entity_poly.type
_entity_poly.pdbx_seq_one_letter_code
_entity_poly.pdbx_strand_id
1 'polypeptide(L)'
;MFVRLQRGGIAYDLAGGDGQRSETSNFRIASQPGFQQVQYIEADQFDQFFRGGSSTTVSFDSVLTFATLTEAESYLLNMPQGLLSQAGQTATIGRLTASGTKQVETLTCVGTTTGAGNIDWSFTSVDVTTSGSTAVLSGDTPTQYAAKITASLMANADIAFRYTVTSSGADITITKRQAEANDGTLALVTTNGSPPPGITGATSANTTAGVAPTITNSKTLSSVSCVVNLAQTGVSVLQNVTLVGKY
;
A
#
# COMPACT_ATOMS: atom_id res chain seq x y z
N MET A 1 5.53 14.28 9.65
CA MET A 1 5.97 13.11 10.44
C MET A 1 5.85 11.86 9.59
N PHE A 2 6.58 10.82 9.91
CA PHE A 2 6.52 9.52 9.24
C PHE A 2 6.32 8.42 10.28
N VAL A 3 5.40 7.50 10.02
CA VAL A 3 5.17 6.32 10.86
C VAL A 3 4.95 5.12 9.93
N ARG A 4 5.83 4.13 10.04
CA ARG A 4 5.76 2.89 9.27
C ARG A 4 5.70 1.69 10.20
N LEU A 5 4.69 0.84 10.01
CA LEU A 5 4.64 -0.51 10.56
C LEU A 5 5.36 -1.48 9.63
N GLN A 6 6.09 -2.43 10.18
CA GLN A 6 6.79 -3.44 9.41
C GLN A 6 6.73 -4.81 10.09
N ARG A 7 6.52 -5.85 9.28
CA ARG A 7 6.59 -7.25 9.70
C ARG A 7 7.01 -8.14 8.53
N GLY A 8 8.08 -8.91 8.71
CA GLY A 8 8.49 -9.97 7.76
C GLY A 8 8.66 -9.49 6.31
N GLY A 9 9.15 -8.27 6.10
CA GLY A 9 9.30 -7.67 4.76
C GLY A 9 8.08 -6.85 4.31
N ILE A 10 6.94 -6.99 4.97
CA ILE A 10 5.74 -6.22 4.65
C ILE A 10 5.76 -4.91 5.45
N ALA A 11 5.71 -3.78 4.75
CA ALA A 11 5.66 -2.45 5.34
C ALA A 11 4.30 -1.78 5.08
N TYR A 12 3.85 -0.97 6.05
CA TYR A 12 2.65 -0.16 5.92
C TYR A 12 2.84 1.23 6.53
N ASP A 13 2.66 2.28 5.73
CA ASP A 13 2.79 3.66 6.18
C ASP A 13 1.48 4.14 6.79
N LEU A 14 1.51 4.42 8.10
CA LEU A 14 0.38 4.98 8.84
C LEU A 14 0.36 6.51 8.75
N ALA A 15 1.52 7.13 8.53
CA ALA A 15 1.65 8.57 8.35
C ALA A 15 2.84 8.90 7.45
N GLY A 16 2.67 9.85 6.53
CA GLY A 16 3.68 10.27 5.57
C GLY A 16 4.01 9.20 4.50
N GLY A 17 4.90 9.51 3.60
CA GLY A 17 5.53 8.56 2.67
C GLY A 17 4.77 8.24 1.39
N ASP A 18 3.46 8.28 1.35
CA ASP A 18 2.66 7.85 0.20
C ASP A 18 2.06 8.98 -0.64
N GLY A 19 2.21 10.23 -0.20
CA GLY A 19 1.65 11.40 -0.88
C GLY A 19 0.11 11.49 -0.88
N GLN A 20 -0.59 10.49 -0.33
CA GLN A 20 -2.05 10.48 -0.21
C GLN A 20 -2.54 10.94 1.17
N ARG A 21 -1.62 11.00 2.14
CA ARG A 21 -1.95 11.34 3.51
C ARG A 21 -1.70 12.80 3.78
N SER A 22 -2.70 13.45 4.36
CA SER A 22 -2.55 14.78 4.92
C SER A 22 -1.59 14.78 6.10
N GLU A 23 -1.25 15.96 6.58
CA GLU A 23 -0.48 16.12 7.80
C GLU A 23 -1.14 15.38 8.96
N THR A 24 -0.30 14.77 9.80
CA THR A 24 -0.77 14.17 11.04
C THR A 24 -1.14 15.23 12.03
N SER A 25 -2.29 15.09 12.65
CA SER A 25 -2.75 15.93 13.77
C SER A 25 -2.76 15.13 15.09
N ASN A 26 -2.86 15.80 16.19
CA ASN A 26 -2.99 15.20 17.53
C ASN A 26 -1.90 14.19 17.90
N PHE A 27 -0.69 14.40 17.40
CA PHE A 27 0.41 13.50 17.68
C PHE A 27 0.83 13.55 19.15
N ARG A 28 0.84 12.38 19.81
CA ARG A 28 1.21 12.23 21.21
C ARG A 28 2.14 11.03 21.37
N ILE A 29 3.15 11.18 22.22
CA ILE A 29 3.96 10.07 22.71
C ILE A 29 3.87 10.02 24.22
N ALA A 30 3.60 8.84 24.78
CA ALA A 30 3.63 8.59 26.21
C ALA A 30 4.51 7.36 26.48
N SER A 31 5.44 7.49 27.42
CA SER A 31 6.31 6.41 27.87
C SER A 31 6.04 6.08 29.32
N GLN A 32 5.94 4.83 29.69
CA GLN A 32 5.88 4.39 31.11
C GLN A 32 7.23 3.78 31.53
N PRO A 33 7.71 4.03 32.79
CA PRO A 33 6.99 4.53 33.95
C PRO A 33 7.25 5.99 34.30
N GLY A 34 6.19 6.73 34.52
CA GLY A 34 6.25 7.92 35.39
C GLY A 34 6.59 9.24 34.75
N PHE A 35 6.61 9.39 33.42
CA PHE A 35 6.95 10.65 32.76
C PHE A 35 5.75 11.36 32.15
N GLN A 36 5.84 12.68 32.16
CA GLN A 36 4.77 13.60 31.77
C GLN A 36 4.32 13.37 30.33
N GLN A 37 3.01 13.44 30.15
CA GLN A 37 2.37 13.48 28.86
C GLN A 37 2.75 14.77 28.15
N VAL A 38 3.45 14.69 27.04
CA VAL A 38 3.78 15.86 26.21
C VAL A 38 2.83 15.94 25.05
N GLN A 39 2.13 17.04 24.93
CA GLN A 39 1.03 17.24 23.99
C GLN A 39 1.50 17.62 22.58
N TYR A 40 2.71 18.17 22.45
CA TYR A 40 3.36 18.53 21.20
C TYR A 40 4.86 18.30 21.31
N ILE A 41 5.43 17.60 20.34
CA ILE A 41 6.87 17.38 20.26
C ILE A 41 7.38 18.04 18.98
N GLU A 42 8.23 19.05 19.13
CA GLU A 42 9.06 19.51 18.01
C GLU A 42 10.14 18.48 17.70
N ALA A 43 10.54 18.43 16.43
CA ALA A 43 11.42 17.37 15.92
C ALA A 43 12.72 17.17 16.69
N ASP A 44 13.19 18.18 17.42
CA ASP A 44 14.47 18.17 18.13
C ASP A 44 14.38 17.52 19.53
N GLN A 45 13.16 17.23 20.01
CA GLN A 45 12.93 16.65 21.34
C GLN A 45 12.67 15.14 21.32
N PHE A 46 12.66 14.53 20.14
CA PHE A 46 12.35 13.11 19.96
C PHE A 46 13.24 12.17 20.80
N ASP A 47 14.52 12.50 20.96
CA ASP A 47 15.48 11.64 21.66
C ASP A 47 15.25 11.54 23.16
N GLN A 48 14.61 12.54 23.78
CA GLN A 48 14.42 12.58 25.22
C GLN A 48 13.30 11.64 25.69
N PHE A 49 12.32 11.35 24.84
CA PHE A 49 11.11 10.59 25.21
C PHE A 49 11.29 9.08 25.16
N PHE A 50 12.27 8.60 24.43
CA PHE A 50 12.51 7.16 24.26
C PHE A 50 13.48 6.57 25.29
N ARG A 51 13.96 7.32 26.28
CA ARG A 51 14.89 6.82 27.28
C ARG A 51 14.17 6.08 28.41
N GLY A 52 14.34 4.76 28.46
CA GLY A 52 14.13 3.96 29.66
C GLY A 52 12.73 3.44 29.92
N GLY A 53 11.83 3.46 28.96
CA GLY A 53 10.46 2.95 29.14
C GLY A 53 10.33 1.48 28.74
N SER A 54 9.66 0.68 29.57
CA SER A 54 9.26 -0.69 29.22
C SER A 54 8.12 -0.72 28.19
N SER A 55 7.43 0.40 27.96
CA SER A 55 6.34 0.54 27.01
C SER A 55 6.22 2.00 26.56
N THR A 56 6.07 2.23 25.26
CA THR A 56 5.84 3.53 24.66
C THR A 56 4.54 3.50 23.87
N THR A 57 3.66 4.45 24.13
CA THR A 57 2.42 4.65 23.38
C THR A 57 2.58 5.84 22.45
N VAL A 58 2.23 5.67 21.18
CA VAL A 58 2.21 6.73 20.17
C VAL A 58 0.80 6.79 19.58
N SER A 59 0.19 7.96 19.62
CA SER A 59 -1.13 8.18 19.02
C SER A 59 -1.13 9.41 18.13
N PHE A 60 -1.90 9.36 17.04
CA PHE A 60 -2.06 10.45 16.09
C PHE A 60 -3.29 10.23 15.21
N ASP A 61 -3.72 11.31 14.56
CA ASP A 61 -4.74 11.28 13.53
C ASP A 61 -4.10 11.53 12.17
N SER A 62 -4.59 10.87 11.14
CA SER A 62 -4.23 11.13 9.74
C SER A 62 -5.46 11.00 8.85
N VAL A 63 -5.46 11.71 7.73
CA VAL A 63 -6.51 11.65 6.73
C VAL A 63 -5.93 11.13 5.42
N LEU A 64 -6.54 10.08 4.87
CA LEU A 64 -6.28 9.62 3.51
C LEU A 64 -7.35 10.18 2.59
N THR A 65 -6.92 10.71 1.45
CA THR A 65 -7.86 11.17 0.41
C THR A 65 -7.67 10.31 -0.83
N PHE A 66 -8.75 9.79 -1.36
CA PHE A 66 -8.80 8.95 -2.55
C PHE A 66 -9.36 9.73 -3.72
N ALA A 67 -9.06 9.27 -4.94
CA ALA A 67 -9.59 9.92 -6.14
C ALA A 67 -11.08 9.66 -6.32
N THR A 68 -11.57 8.50 -5.87
CA THR A 68 -12.98 8.10 -6.00
C THR A 68 -13.52 7.50 -4.70
N LEU A 69 -14.85 7.52 -4.56
CA LEU A 69 -15.54 6.87 -3.44
C LEU A 69 -15.27 5.36 -3.42
N THR A 70 -15.30 4.72 -4.58
CA THR A 70 -15.04 3.27 -4.72
C THR A 70 -13.64 2.88 -4.23
N GLU A 71 -12.64 3.73 -4.47
CA GLU A 71 -11.29 3.49 -3.93
C GLU A 71 -11.25 3.61 -2.40
N ALA A 72 -11.94 4.60 -1.82
CA ALA A 72 -12.04 4.76 -0.38
C ALA A 72 -12.74 3.56 0.28
N GLU A 73 -13.86 3.10 -0.29
CA GLU A 73 -14.59 1.92 0.16
C GLU A 73 -13.75 0.64 0.02
N SER A 74 -13.07 0.46 -1.12
CA SER A 74 -12.17 -0.67 -1.34
C SER A 74 -11.02 -0.70 -0.32
N TYR A 75 -10.45 0.46 0.00
CA TYR A 75 -9.44 0.56 1.04
C TYR A 75 -9.95 0.11 2.41
N LEU A 76 -11.15 0.55 2.81
CA LEU A 76 -11.76 0.17 4.09
C LEU A 76 -12.05 -1.33 4.16
N LEU A 77 -12.59 -1.91 3.09
CA LEU A 77 -12.94 -3.33 3.01
C LEU A 77 -11.70 -4.24 3.01
N ASN A 78 -10.62 -3.79 2.37
CA ASN A 78 -9.40 -4.58 2.20
C ASN A 78 -8.29 -4.21 3.20
N MET A 79 -8.55 -3.28 4.12
CA MET A 79 -7.57 -2.96 5.16
C MET A 79 -7.36 -4.18 6.06
N PRO A 80 -6.12 -4.75 6.11
CA PRO A 80 -5.90 -5.97 6.87
C PRO A 80 -5.90 -5.67 8.36
N GLN A 81 -7.04 -5.69 8.97
CA GLN A 81 -7.20 -5.63 10.43
C GLN A 81 -6.28 -6.65 11.12
N GLY A 82 -6.11 -7.83 10.50
CA GLY A 82 -5.20 -8.86 10.96
C GLY A 82 -3.71 -8.49 10.92
N LEU A 83 -3.26 -7.65 9.96
CA LEU A 83 -1.87 -7.19 9.88
C LEU A 83 -1.56 -6.21 11.01
N LEU A 84 -2.51 -5.36 11.36
CA LEU A 84 -2.35 -4.30 12.36
C LEU A 84 -2.34 -4.84 13.79
N SER A 85 -2.96 -6.00 14.05
CA SER A 85 -3.09 -6.61 15.38
C SER A 85 -2.10 -7.75 15.66
N GLN A 86 -1.16 -8.03 14.74
CA GLN A 86 -0.29 -9.21 14.89
C GLN A 86 0.92 -8.94 15.79
N ALA A 87 1.30 -9.95 16.60
CA ALA A 87 2.51 -9.89 17.40
C ALA A 87 3.80 -9.85 16.55
N GLY A 88 4.85 -9.19 17.06
CA GLY A 88 6.17 -9.16 16.42
C GLY A 88 6.34 -8.08 15.36
N GLN A 89 5.45 -7.08 15.30
CA GLN A 89 5.62 -5.92 14.44
C GLN A 89 6.64 -4.93 15.01
N THR A 90 7.26 -4.18 14.11
CA THR A 90 8.05 -3.00 14.45
C THR A 90 7.38 -1.75 13.91
N ALA A 91 7.55 -0.63 14.59
CA ALA A 91 7.12 0.67 14.08
C ALA A 91 8.30 1.64 14.01
N THR A 92 8.57 2.17 12.85
CA THR A 92 9.56 3.24 12.66
C THR A 92 8.84 4.57 12.66
N ILE A 93 9.27 5.48 13.54
CA ILE A 93 8.73 6.82 13.71
C ILE A 93 9.88 7.80 13.47
N GLY A 94 9.67 8.82 12.65
CA GLY A 94 10.72 9.78 12.34
C GLY A 94 10.22 11.03 11.63
N ARG A 95 11.17 11.91 11.29
CA ARG A 95 10.91 13.09 10.48
C ARG A 95 11.10 12.74 9.00
N LEU A 96 10.07 12.93 8.19
CA LEU A 96 10.15 12.82 6.74
C LEU A 96 10.91 14.04 6.20
N THR A 97 12.00 13.80 5.47
CA THR A 97 12.81 14.86 4.84
C THR A 97 12.66 14.87 3.32
N ALA A 98 12.32 13.73 2.73
CA ALA A 98 11.93 13.63 1.33
C ALA A 98 10.87 12.54 1.16
N SER A 99 9.80 12.86 0.46
CA SER A 99 8.82 11.87 0.00
C SER A 99 9.49 10.92 -0.97
N GLY A 100 9.18 9.64 -0.87
CA GLY A 100 9.64 8.67 -1.87
C GLY A 100 8.88 8.78 -3.18
N THR A 101 9.19 7.87 -4.10
CA THR A 101 8.49 7.71 -5.39
C THR A 101 7.82 6.34 -5.41
N LYS A 102 6.56 6.30 -5.80
CA LYS A 102 5.83 5.05 -5.98
C LYS A 102 6.31 4.35 -7.24
N GLN A 103 6.55 3.05 -7.17
CA GLN A 103 6.85 2.25 -8.35
C GLN A 103 5.62 2.12 -9.24
N VAL A 104 5.84 2.22 -10.55
CA VAL A 104 4.81 2.01 -11.57
C VAL A 104 5.29 0.99 -12.59
N GLU A 105 4.46 -0.02 -12.84
CA GLU A 105 4.61 -0.99 -13.93
C GLU A 105 3.50 -0.77 -14.95
N THR A 106 3.79 -0.96 -16.22
CA THR A 106 2.80 -0.88 -17.29
C THR A 106 2.86 -2.12 -18.16
N LEU A 107 1.72 -2.76 -18.40
CA LEU A 107 1.53 -3.83 -19.36
C LEU A 107 0.65 -3.33 -20.50
N THR A 108 1.13 -3.41 -21.74
CA THR A 108 0.33 -3.09 -22.92
C THR A 108 -0.29 -4.37 -23.50
N CYS A 109 -1.59 -4.41 -23.59
CA CYS A 109 -2.37 -5.47 -24.22
C CYS A 109 -2.28 -5.38 -25.75
N VAL A 110 -2.05 -6.51 -26.44
CA VAL A 110 -1.85 -6.52 -27.88
C VAL A 110 -2.71 -7.59 -28.55
N GLY A 111 -3.33 -7.23 -29.68
CA GLY A 111 -4.17 -8.11 -30.47
C GLY A 111 -5.61 -8.18 -29.98
N THR A 112 -6.53 -8.31 -30.92
CA THR A 112 -7.96 -8.57 -30.64
C THR A 112 -8.16 -10.07 -30.43
N THR A 113 -9.02 -10.47 -29.51
CA THR A 113 -9.31 -11.88 -29.26
C THR A 113 -9.96 -12.51 -30.48
N THR A 114 -9.47 -13.67 -30.90
CA THR A 114 -10.00 -14.42 -32.06
C THR A 114 -11.09 -15.45 -31.66
N GLY A 115 -11.17 -15.79 -30.36
CA GLY A 115 -12.16 -16.68 -29.79
C GLY A 115 -12.57 -16.24 -28.39
N ALA A 116 -13.72 -16.73 -27.92
CA ALA A 116 -14.08 -16.64 -26.53
C ALA A 116 -13.19 -17.60 -25.72
N GLY A 117 -12.74 -17.18 -24.55
CA GLY A 117 -11.85 -17.98 -23.71
C GLY A 117 -11.42 -17.26 -22.47
N ASN A 118 -10.29 -17.70 -21.94
CA ASN A 118 -9.71 -17.13 -20.73
C ASN A 118 -8.32 -16.54 -21.01
N ILE A 119 -8.05 -15.40 -20.42
CA ILE A 119 -6.70 -14.86 -20.30
C ILE A 119 -6.23 -15.19 -18.89
N ASP A 120 -5.18 -15.98 -18.78
CA ASP A 120 -4.53 -16.26 -17.52
C ASP A 120 -3.54 -15.14 -17.22
N TRP A 121 -3.50 -14.72 -15.98
CA TRP A 121 -2.55 -13.71 -15.51
C TRP A 121 -1.82 -14.20 -14.24
N SER A 122 -0.56 -13.82 -14.12
CA SER A 122 0.23 -13.97 -12.91
C SER A 122 0.77 -12.63 -12.47
N PHE A 123 0.65 -12.36 -11.19
CA PHE A 123 1.15 -11.17 -10.53
C PHE A 123 2.22 -11.58 -9.53
N THR A 124 3.41 -11.02 -9.64
CA THR A 124 4.55 -11.33 -8.77
C THR A 124 5.16 -10.03 -8.24
N SER A 125 5.43 -9.99 -6.97
CA SER A 125 6.18 -8.93 -6.27
C SER A 125 6.83 -9.53 -5.03
N VAL A 126 7.66 -8.77 -4.32
CA VAL A 126 8.19 -9.19 -3.01
C VAL A 126 7.09 -9.43 -1.98
N ASP A 127 5.94 -8.77 -2.13
CA ASP A 127 4.84 -8.79 -1.17
C ASP A 127 3.71 -9.75 -1.54
N VAL A 128 3.49 -9.96 -2.83
CA VAL A 128 2.34 -10.72 -3.35
C VAL A 128 2.79 -11.59 -4.51
N THR A 129 2.45 -12.88 -4.44
CA THR A 129 2.52 -13.78 -5.59
C THR A 129 1.17 -14.45 -5.73
N THR A 130 0.47 -14.16 -6.81
CA THR A 130 -0.87 -14.71 -7.08
C THR A 130 -1.11 -14.83 -8.58
N SER A 131 -2.09 -15.61 -8.94
CA SER A 131 -2.51 -15.80 -10.33
C SER A 131 -4.02 -15.90 -10.41
N GLY A 132 -4.54 -15.68 -11.59
CA GLY A 132 -5.96 -15.81 -11.85
C GLY A 132 -6.26 -15.90 -13.34
N SER A 133 -7.53 -15.91 -13.65
CA SER A 133 -8.03 -16.04 -15.01
C SER A 133 -9.16 -15.05 -15.24
N THR A 134 -9.21 -14.46 -16.42
CA THR A 134 -10.21 -13.47 -16.81
C THR A 134 -10.91 -13.92 -18.08
N ALA A 135 -12.23 -14.11 -18.02
CA ALA A 135 -13.03 -14.49 -19.17
C ALA A 135 -13.16 -13.34 -20.19
N VAL A 136 -12.97 -13.65 -21.46
CA VAL A 136 -13.10 -12.71 -22.58
C VAL A 136 -13.96 -13.31 -23.69
N LEU A 137 -14.51 -12.43 -24.51
CA LEU A 137 -15.35 -12.81 -25.65
C LEU A 137 -14.53 -12.75 -26.95
N SER A 138 -14.98 -13.46 -27.97
CA SER A 138 -14.42 -13.29 -29.32
C SER A 138 -14.66 -11.85 -29.80
N GLY A 139 -13.63 -11.22 -30.32
CA GLY A 139 -13.67 -9.84 -30.79
C GLY A 139 -13.41 -8.78 -29.72
N ASP A 140 -13.14 -9.16 -28.45
CA ASP A 140 -12.71 -8.19 -27.45
C ASP A 140 -11.42 -7.49 -27.92
N THR A 141 -11.47 -6.17 -27.96
CA THR A 141 -10.31 -5.32 -28.28
C THR A 141 -9.32 -5.29 -27.11
N PRO A 142 -8.05 -4.91 -27.33
CA PRO A 142 -7.08 -4.73 -26.25
C PRO A 142 -7.60 -3.85 -25.09
N THR A 143 -8.30 -2.76 -25.41
CA THR A 143 -8.93 -1.88 -24.42
C THR A 143 -9.98 -2.61 -23.57
N GLN A 144 -10.81 -3.45 -24.20
CA GLN A 144 -11.88 -4.14 -23.48
C GLN A 144 -11.34 -5.21 -22.54
N TYR A 145 -10.39 -6.04 -23.01
CA TYR A 145 -9.85 -7.05 -22.12
C TYR A 145 -8.85 -6.49 -21.09
N ALA A 146 -8.15 -5.37 -21.37
CA ALA A 146 -7.38 -4.67 -20.37
C ALA A 146 -8.26 -4.23 -19.18
N ALA A 147 -9.44 -3.68 -19.46
CA ALA A 147 -10.39 -3.30 -18.41
C ALA A 147 -10.89 -4.50 -17.59
N LYS A 148 -11.14 -5.66 -18.27
CA LYS A 148 -11.55 -6.89 -17.59
C LYS A 148 -10.45 -7.48 -16.70
N ILE A 149 -9.19 -7.47 -17.16
CA ILE A 149 -8.04 -7.92 -16.37
C ILE A 149 -7.85 -6.98 -15.16
N THR A 150 -7.95 -5.67 -15.36
CA THR A 150 -7.87 -4.67 -14.29
C THR A 150 -8.92 -4.95 -13.21
N ALA A 151 -10.16 -5.18 -13.60
CA ALA A 151 -11.24 -5.53 -12.66
C ALA A 151 -10.93 -6.82 -11.89
N SER A 152 -10.41 -7.85 -12.58
CA SER A 152 -10.01 -9.12 -11.97
C SER A 152 -8.87 -8.95 -10.96
N LEU A 153 -7.86 -8.15 -11.29
CA LEU A 153 -6.75 -7.82 -10.38
C LEU A 153 -7.24 -7.06 -9.14
N MET A 154 -8.11 -6.07 -9.33
CA MET A 154 -8.64 -5.26 -8.21
C MET A 154 -9.65 -6.03 -7.35
N ALA A 155 -10.22 -7.13 -7.83
CA ALA A 155 -11.02 -8.05 -7.02
C ALA A 155 -10.16 -8.93 -6.09
N ASN A 156 -8.84 -9.04 -6.36
CA ASN A 156 -7.92 -9.74 -5.46
C ASN A 156 -7.53 -8.81 -4.30
N ALA A 157 -7.88 -9.20 -3.07
CA ALA A 157 -7.70 -8.37 -1.87
C ALA A 157 -6.23 -8.02 -1.61
N ASP A 158 -5.29 -8.95 -1.83
CA ASP A 158 -3.87 -8.73 -1.61
C ASP A 158 -3.29 -7.71 -2.60
N ILE A 159 -3.71 -7.77 -3.86
CA ILE A 159 -3.34 -6.79 -4.87
C ILE A 159 -3.98 -5.44 -4.54
N ALA A 160 -5.30 -5.38 -4.34
CA ALA A 160 -6.04 -4.16 -4.09
C ALA A 160 -5.56 -3.41 -2.84
N PHE A 161 -5.05 -4.13 -1.85
CA PHE A 161 -4.51 -3.53 -0.64
C PHE A 161 -3.19 -2.78 -0.89
N ARG A 162 -2.30 -3.35 -1.71
CA ARG A 162 -0.92 -2.83 -1.89
C ARG A 162 -0.74 -2.00 -3.15
N TYR A 163 -1.61 -2.21 -4.12
CA TYR A 163 -1.49 -1.61 -5.46
C TYR A 163 -2.79 -0.93 -5.85
N THR A 164 -2.67 0.11 -6.66
CA THR A 164 -3.74 0.65 -7.46
C THR A 164 -3.52 0.16 -8.88
N VAL A 165 -4.51 -0.53 -9.46
CA VAL A 165 -4.45 -0.99 -10.85
C VAL A 165 -5.51 -0.26 -11.64
N THR A 166 -5.09 0.37 -12.73
CA THR A 166 -5.98 1.12 -13.64
C THR A 166 -5.72 0.70 -15.07
N SER A 167 -6.69 0.89 -15.95
CA SER A 167 -6.51 0.74 -17.39
C SER A 167 -6.86 2.02 -18.12
N SER A 168 -6.06 2.33 -19.15
CA SER A 168 -6.30 3.43 -20.08
C SER A 168 -5.96 2.96 -21.49
N GLY A 169 -6.97 2.88 -22.35
CA GLY A 169 -6.80 2.22 -23.64
C GLY A 169 -6.38 0.76 -23.44
N ALA A 170 -5.34 0.33 -24.13
CA ALA A 170 -4.78 -1.01 -24.05
C ALA A 170 -3.79 -1.21 -22.89
N ASP A 171 -3.44 -0.16 -22.16
CA ASP A 171 -2.45 -0.21 -21.09
C ASP A 171 -3.11 -0.50 -19.74
N ILE A 172 -2.50 -1.41 -18.99
CA ILE A 172 -2.78 -1.69 -17.59
C ILE A 172 -1.63 -1.12 -16.78
N THR A 173 -1.93 -0.15 -15.91
CA THR A 173 -0.95 0.50 -15.05
C THR A 173 -1.11 0.01 -13.62
N ILE A 174 -0.02 -0.50 -13.04
CA ILE A 174 0.07 -0.99 -11.68
C ILE A 174 0.93 0.00 -10.90
N THR A 175 0.37 0.65 -9.88
CA THR A 175 1.06 1.62 -9.04
C THR A 175 1.09 1.11 -7.60
N LYS A 176 2.29 1.00 -6.99
CA LYS A 176 2.38 0.76 -5.55
C LYS A 176 1.67 1.87 -4.78
N ARG A 177 0.89 1.51 -3.75
CA ARG A 177 0.23 2.54 -2.90
C ARG A 177 1.24 3.29 -2.05
N GLN A 178 2.35 2.65 -1.70
CA GLN A 178 3.40 3.24 -0.87
C GLN A 178 4.68 3.47 -1.69
N ALA A 179 5.39 4.54 -1.34
CA ALA A 179 6.71 4.79 -1.87
C ALA A 179 7.73 3.91 -1.14
N GLU A 180 8.41 3.05 -1.87
CA GLU A 180 9.38 2.07 -1.37
C GLU A 180 10.54 1.95 -2.34
N ALA A 181 11.61 1.28 -1.92
CA ALA A 181 12.67 0.90 -2.84
C ALA A 181 12.09 0.10 -4.00
N ASN A 182 12.72 0.24 -5.16
CA ASN A 182 12.28 -0.46 -6.37
C ASN A 182 12.25 -1.97 -6.15
N ASP A 183 11.11 -2.58 -6.46
CA ASP A 183 10.92 -4.02 -6.46
C ASP A 183 11.21 -4.56 -7.87
N GLY A 184 12.39 -5.15 -8.05
CA GLY A 184 12.78 -5.75 -9.33
C GLY A 184 12.00 -7.02 -9.69
N THR A 185 11.16 -7.55 -8.80
CA THR A 185 10.32 -8.73 -9.03
C THR A 185 8.88 -8.37 -9.41
N LEU A 186 8.49 -7.09 -9.25
CA LEU A 186 7.13 -6.67 -9.60
C LEU A 186 6.88 -6.85 -11.09
N ALA A 187 5.97 -7.75 -11.41
CA ALA A 187 5.59 -8.06 -12.78
C ALA A 187 4.13 -8.54 -12.85
N LEU A 188 3.43 -8.12 -13.89
CA LEU A 188 2.20 -8.73 -14.36
C LEU A 188 2.49 -9.41 -15.68
N VAL A 189 2.16 -10.71 -15.79
CA VAL A 189 2.29 -11.48 -17.01
C VAL A 189 0.91 -11.96 -17.43
N THR A 190 0.59 -11.85 -18.73
CA THR A 190 -0.65 -12.36 -19.31
C THR A 190 -0.33 -13.40 -20.37
N THR A 191 -1.11 -14.48 -20.42
CA THR A 191 -1.00 -15.58 -21.39
C THR A 191 -2.38 -16.05 -21.82
N ASN A 192 -2.41 -16.82 -22.92
CA ASN A 192 -3.65 -17.52 -23.31
C ASN A 192 -3.95 -18.60 -22.27
N GLY A 193 -5.16 -18.61 -21.73
CA GLY A 193 -5.68 -19.63 -20.86
C GLY A 193 -6.39 -20.76 -21.66
N SER A 194 -7.33 -21.42 -21.00
CA SER A 194 -8.11 -22.49 -21.62
C SER A 194 -9.62 -22.23 -21.50
N PRO A 195 -10.37 -22.20 -22.60
CA PRO A 195 -9.92 -22.20 -24.01
C PRO A 195 -9.13 -20.93 -24.37
N PRO A 196 -8.19 -21.02 -25.33
CA PRO A 196 -7.33 -19.89 -25.66
C PRO A 196 -8.09 -18.83 -26.47
N PRO A 197 -8.06 -17.55 -26.04
CA PRO A 197 -8.71 -16.46 -26.77
C PRO A 197 -7.89 -15.93 -27.95
N GLY A 198 -6.64 -16.37 -28.12
CA GLY A 198 -5.78 -15.97 -29.25
C GLY A 198 -5.13 -14.62 -29.09
N ILE A 199 -4.86 -14.16 -27.85
CA ILE A 199 -4.09 -12.96 -27.60
C ILE A 199 -2.58 -13.19 -27.75
N THR A 200 -1.83 -12.11 -27.93
CA THR A 200 -0.38 -12.13 -27.71
C THR A 200 -0.12 -11.93 -26.22
N GLY A 201 0.57 -12.88 -25.61
CA GLY A 201 1.00 -12.77 -24.20
C GLY A 201 1.91 -11.56 -24.01
N ALA A 202 1.83 -10.92 -22.84
CA ALA A 202 2.60 -9.74 -22.51
C ALA A 202 3.12 -9.80 -21.07
N THR A 203 4.22 -9.08 -20.82
CA THR A 203 4.80 -8.88 -19.49
C THR A 203 4.92 -7.37 -19.25
N SER A 204 4.57 -6.93 -18.04
CA SER A 204 4.72 -5.53 -17.68
C SER A 204 6.18 -5.08 -17.65
N ALA A 205 6.40 -3.81 -17.86
CA ALA A 205 7.69 -3.16 -17.75
C ALA A 205 7.65 -2.04 -16.70
N ASN A 206 8.75 -1.88 -15.96
CA ASN A 206 8.91 -0.79 -15.02
C ASN A 206 8.97 0.54 -15.76
N THR A 207 8.00 1.41 -15.54
CA THR A 207 7.92 2.75 -16.15
C THR A 207 8.31 3.85 -15.17
N THR A 208 8.27 3.58 -13.87
CA THR A 208 8.77 4.47 -12.82
C THR A 208 9.37 3.64 -11.70
N ALA A 209 10.67 3.81 -11.46
CA ALA A 209 11.35 3.12 -10.37
C ALA A 209 10.89 3.64 -9.01
N GLY A 210 10.65 2.72 -8.10
CA GLY A 210 10.33 3.03 -6.71
C GLY A 210 11.52 3.62 -5.96
N VAL A 211 11.27 4.64 -5.13
CA VAL A 211 12.27 5.23 -4.22
C VAL A 211 11.67 5.32 -2.83
N ALA A 212 12.37 4.76 -1.84
CA ALA A 212 11.94 4.87 -0.45
C ALA A 212 11.98 6.32 0.05
N PRO A 213 11.07 6.72 0.96
CA PRO A 213 11.13 8.03 1.58
C PRO A 213 12.41 8.17 2.44
N THR A 214 12.94 9.37 2.52
CA THR A 214 14.10 9.67 3.39
C THR A 214 13.59 10.14 4.75
N ILE A 215 14.05 9.47 5.79
CA ILE A 215 13.65 9.71 7.17
C ILE A 215 14.89 10.05 8.00
N THR A 216 14.79 11.08 8.82
CA THR A 216 15.83 11.46 9.79
C THR A 216 15.28 11.38 11.21
N ASN A 217 16.18 11.30 12.20
CA ASN A 217 15.83 11.20 13.62
C ASN A 217 14.80 10.08 13.90
N SER A 218 14.98 8.93 13.23
CA SER A 218 14.04 7.83 13.36
C SER A 218 14.30 7.01 14.61
N LYS A 219 13.21 6.52 15.21
CA LYS A 219 13.18 5.55 16.30
C LYS A 219 12.36 4.36 15.89
N THR A 220 12.76 3.17 16.33
CA THR A 220 12.03 1.95 16.06
C THR A 220 11.51 1.35 17.35
N LEU A 221 10.19 1.17 17.41
CA LEU A 221 9.53 0.39 18.45
C LEU A 221 9.47 -1.07 18.03
N SER A 222 9.73 -1.96 18.97
CA SER A 222 9.60 -3.42 18.80
C SER A 222 8.34 -3.93 19.51
N SER A 223 7.90 -5.13 19.13
CA SER A 223 6.71 -5.78 19.70
C SER A 223 5.48 -4.87 19.68
N VAL A 224 5.26 -4.18 18.57
CA VAL A 224 4.21 -3.18 18.45
C VAL A 224 2.85 -3.84 18.31
N SER A 225 1.89 -3.41 19.14
CA SER A 225 0.46 -3.55 18.86
C SER A 225 -0.06 -2.24 18.27
N CYS A 226 -0.92 -2.36 17.26
CA CYS A 226 -1.49 -1.21 16.56
C CYS A 226 -3.02 -1.30 16.57
N VAL A 227 -3.66 -0.21 16.95
CA VAL A 227 -5.11 -0.05 16.81
C VAL A 227 -5.35 1.14 15.88
N VAL A 228 -6.15 0.92 14.84
CA VAL A 228 -6.56 1.96 13.90
C VAL A 228 -8.09 2.01 13.88
N ASN A 229 -8.63 3.14 14.30
CA ASN A 229 -10.05 3.43 14.13
C ASN A 229 -10.25 4.23 12.86
N LEU A 230 -11.18 3.81 12.03
CA LEU A 230 -11.44 4.40 10.72
C LEU A 230 -12.82 5.05 10.69
N ALA A 231 -12.89 6.24 10.12
CA ALA A 231 -14.14 6.91 9.81
C ALA A 231 -14.08 7.45 8.39
N GLN A 232 -15.07 7.13 7.57
CA GLN A 232 -15.14 7.61 6.18
C GLN A 232 -16.05 8.83 6.07
N THR A 233 -15.61 9.81 5.31
CA THR A 233 -16.42 10.97 4.89
C THR A 233 -16.17 11.21 3.41
N GLY A 234 -17.10 10.76 2.56
CA GLY A 234 -16.94 10.83 1.11
C GLY A 234 -15.69 10.08 0.65
N VAL A 235 -14.82 10.74 -0.10
CA VAL A 235 -13.55 10.18 -0.61
C VAL A 235 -12.41 10.21 0.41
N SER A 236 -12.66 10.70 1.63
CA SER A 236 -11.64 10.80 2.68
C SER A 236 -11.89 9.77 3.78
N VAL A 237 -10.82 9.17 4.27
CA VAL A 237 -10.81 8.24 5.40
C VAL A 237 -9.97 8.83 6.52
N LEU A 238 -10.61 9.16 7.63
CA LEU A 238 -9.95 9.55 8.87
C LEU A 238 -9.43 8.28 9.57
N GLN A 239 -8.16 8.29 9.93
CA GLN A 239 -7.52 7.25 10.72
C GLN A 239 -7.12 7.83 12.07
N ASN A 240 -7.63 7.25 13.15
CA ASN A 240 -7.13 7.47 14.49
C ASN A 240 -6.26 6.28 14.88
N VAL A 241 -4.97 6.50 15.04
CA VAL A 241 -3.96 5.46 15.22
C VAL A 241 -3.41 5.49 16.63
N THR A 242 -3.33 4.33 17.27
CA THR A 242 -2.63 4.12 18.53
C THR A 242 -1.67 2.95 18.40
N LEU A 243 -0.39 3.21 18.64
CA LEU A 243 0.69 2.23 18.67
C LEU A 243 1.18 2.06 20.10
N VAL A 244 1.35 0.83 20.54
CA VAL A 244 2.01 0.51 21.81
C VAL A 244 3.14 -0.47 21.54
N GLY A 245 4.36 -0.11 21.90
CA GLY A 245 5.54 -0.91 21.62
C GLY A 245 6.64 -0.70 22.65
N LYS A 246 7.75 -1.44 22.50
CA LYS A 246 8.96 -1.32 23.32
C LYS A 246 10.05 -0.63 22.50
N TYR A 247 10.72 0.29 23.13
CA TYR A 247 11.90 0.97 22.56
C TYR A 247 13.18 0.27 23.01
#